data_85788d49d27c37c8c2af32137a7c322f
#
_entry.id   85788d49d27c37c8c2af32137a7c322f
#
_cell.length_a   1.000
_cell.length_b   1.000
_cell.length_c   1.000
_cell.angle_alpha   90.00
_cell.angle_beta   90.00
_cell.angle_gamma   90.00
#
_symmetry.space_group_name_H-M   'P 1'
#
loop_
_entity.id
_entity.type
_entity.pdbx_description
1 polymer ?
#
loop_
_entity_poly.entity_id
_entity_poly.type
_entity_poly.pdbx_seq_one_letter_code
_entity_poly.pdbx_strand_id
1 'polypeptide(L)'
;MKQESFTASCGHELGRNGQTILLTIEKSNKYYIMHEIIKVFTAFSGYDSQMMALNRVADRHKDEISFDLVGWSEIDKYAIKAHDLIFPQYKDRNYGDISKIDWSQVPDFDLFTYSSPCQDWSSAGLQRGGQEGSGTRSSLLWECRKAIIAKKPKHLLLENVKALVSKKFLPYFDKWCRELEEYGYHNYWKVMNAKDYGIPQNRERVFLLSIRSDVDSGDFFFPEGFELTTFLKDVLEENVDEKYYLSEKSIEGFISHNDNHEKKGTGFI
;
A
#
# COMPACT_ATOMS: atom_id res chain seq x y z
N MET A 1 12.25 6.43 -54.58
CA MET A 1 12.45 6.59 -53.12
C MET A 1 12.25 8.06 -52.79
N LYS A 2 11.10 8.43 -52.27
CA LYS A 2 10.81 9.77 -51.77
C LYS A 2 10.96 9.73 -50.24
N GLN A 3 11.90 10.50 -49.70
CA GLN A 3 12.04 10.77 -48.29
C GLN A 3 10.90 11.71 -47.88
N GLU A 4 9.98 11.23 -47.04
CA GLU A 4 9.00 12.08 -46.39
C GLU A 4 9.59 12.58 -45.09
N SER A 5 9.73 13.91 -44.98
CA SER A 5 10.18 14.61 -43.79
C SER A 5 9.06 14.65 -42.75
N PHE A 6 9.35 14.18 -41.54
CA PHE A 6 8.47 14.29 -40.36
C PHE A 6 8.61 15.68 -39.76
N THR A 7 7.54 16.44 -39.69
CA THR A 7 7.44 17.59 -38.81
C THR A 7 6.48 17.23 -37.67
N ALA A 8 7.02 17.06 -36.46
CA ALA A 8 6.22 16.96 -35.26
C ALA A 8 5.86 18.38 -34.78
N SER A 9 4.57 18.76 -34.83
CA SER A 9 4.08 19.95 -34.17
C SER A 9 3.66 19.57 -32.76
N CYS A 10 4.44 20.04 -31.78
CA CYS A 10 4.12 19.93 -30.37
C CYS A 10 3.13 21.05 -30.02
N GLY A 11 1.85 20.76 -29.95
CA GLY A 11 0.83 21.67 -29.42
C GLY A 11 0.69 21.46 -27.93
N HIS A 12 1.18 22.41 -27.11
CA HIS A 12 0.84 22.47 -25.70
C HIS A 12 -0.54 23.12 -25.56
N GLU A 13 -1.57 22.33 -25.34
CA GLU A 13 -2.78 22.81 -24.68
C GLU A 13 -2.76 22.34 -23.24
N LEU A 14 -2.64 23.30 -22.33
CA LEU A 14 -2.86 23.12 -20.89
C LEU A 14 -4.37 22.95 -20.65
N GLY A 15 -4.85 21.71 -20.66
CA GLY A 15 -6.19 21.36 -20.18
C GLY A 15 -6.22 21.50 -18.67
N ARG A 16 -7.09 22.37 -18.18
CA ARG A 16 -7.47 22.44 -16.77
C ARG A 16 -8.34 21.23 -16.47
N ASN A 17 -7.77 20.13 -16.04
CA ASN A 17 -8.39 18.99 -15.33
C ASN A 17 -7.40 17.85 -15.42
N GLY A 18 -6.96 17.35 -14.26
CA GLY A 18 -5.95 16.29 -14.11
C GLY A 18 -6.34 14.96 -14.75
N GLN A 19 -6.35 14.95 -16.07
CA GLN A 19 -6.40 13.73 -16.87
C GLN A 19 -4.97 13.38 -17.28
N THR A 20 -4.64 12.12 -17.14
CA THR A 20 -3.50 11.47 -17.75
C THR A 20 -3.16 12.14 -19.07
N ILE A 21 -1.91 12.60 -19.23
CA ILE A 21 -1.48 13.22 -20.50
C ILE A 21 -1.57 12.16 -21.58
N LEU A 22 -2.67 12.13 -22.30
CA LEU A 22 -2.83 11.38 -23.53
C LEU A 22 -2.03 12.14 -24.62
N LEU A 23 -0.80 11.73 -24.87
CA LEU A 23 -0.09 12.11 -26.08
C LEU A 23 -0.74 11.39 -27.26
N THR A 24 -1.73 12.04 -27.87
CA THR A 24 -2.40 11.52 -29.06
C THR A 24 -1.54 11.84 -30.28
N ILE A 25 -0.95 10.84 -30.89
CA ILE A 25 -0.35 10.96 -32.23
C ILE A 25 -1.41 10.52 -33.22
N GLU A 26 -2.02 11.49 -33.92
CA GLU A 26 -2.94 11.16 -35.05
C GLU A 26 -2.16 10.53 -36.23
N LYS A 27 -2.35 9.24 -36.44
CA LYS A 27 -2.18 8.61 -37.73
C LYS A 27 -3.48 7.87 -38.06
N SER A 28 -4.19 8.35 -39.06
CA SER A 28 -5.34 7.68 -39.66
C SER A 28 -6.44 7.25 -38.67
N ASN A 29 -7.12 8.19 -38.00
CA ASN A 29 -8.30 7.94 -37.15
C ASN A 29 -8.14 6.82 -36.11
N LYS A 30 -6.93 6.49 -35.65
CA LYS A 30 -6.66 5.59 -34.52
C LYS A 30 -5.97 6.37 -33.43
N TYR A 31 -6.64 6.49 -32.30
CA TYR A 31 -6.02 6.97 -31.05
C TYR A 31 -5.14 5.85 -30.49
N TYR A 32 -3.85 6.10 -30.33
CA TYR A 32 -2.95 5.19 -29.62
C TYR A 32 -2.89 5.62 -28.16
N ILE A 33 -3.49 4.84 -27.29
CA ILE A 33 -3.27 4.96 -25.84
C ILE A 33 -1.85 4.46 -25.61
N MET A 34 -0.97 5.31 -25.06
CA MET A 34 0.36 4.87 -24.66
C MET A 34 0.24 4.09 -23.36
N HIS A 35 0.68 2.82 -23.39
CA HIS A 35 0.74 2.00 -22.20
C HIS A 35 1.80 2.54 -21.23
N GLU A 36 1.41 2.89 -20.00
CA GLU A 36 2.30 3.40 -18.97
C GLU A 36 2.80 2.25 -18.07
N ILE A 37 4.11 2.20 -17.82
CA ILE A 37 4.71 1.27 -16.87
C ILE A 37 5.10 2.04 -15.63
N ILE A 38 4.41 1.80 -14.52
CA ILE A 38 4.72 2.41 -13.22
C ILE A 38 5.70 1.50 -12.49
N LYS A 39 6.88 2.04 -12.18
CA LYS A 39 7.90 1.35 -11.39
C LYS A 39 7.56 1.45 -9.92
N VAL A 40 7.59 0.32 -9.22
CA VAL A 40 7.17 0.20 -7.82
C VAL A 40 8.33 -0.30 -6.97
N PHE A 41 8.47 0.27 -5.78
CA PHE A 41 9.27 -0.31 -4.71
C PHE A 41 8.36 -0.53 -3.50
N THR A 42 8.39 -1.74 -2.90
CA THR A 42 7.60 -2.07 -1.73
C THR A 42 8.49 -2.31 -0.51
N ALA A 43 8.23 -1.61 0.59
CA ALA A 43 8.97 -1.78 1.84
C ALA A 43 8.10 -2.43 2.92
N PHE A 44 8.72 -3.32 3.72
CA PHE A 44 8.02 -4.18 4.68
C PHE A 44 6.95 -5.01 3.97
N SER A 45 7.32 -5.52 2.79
CA SER A 45 6.38 -6.04 1.81
C SER A 45 5.59 -7.26 2.29
N GLY A 46 6.14 -8.03 3.24
CA GLY A 46 5.52 -9.29 3.60
C GLY A 46 5.45 -10.22 2.38
N TYR A 47 4.25 -10.73 2.07
CA TYR A 47 3.97 -11.45 0.81
C TYR A 47 3.53 -10.52 -0.33
N ASP A 48 3.56 -9.21 -0.10
CA ASP A 48 3.28 -8.12 -1.03
C ASP A 48 1.82 -8.02 -1.52
N SER A 49 0.90 -7.86 -0.56
CA SER A 49 -0.51 -7.59 -0.87
C SER A 49 -0.72 -6.30 -1.67
N GLN A 50 0.19 -5.34 -1.55
CA GLN A 50 0.17 -4.09 -2.31
C GLN A 50 0.40 -4.38 -3.80
N MET A 51 1.43 -5.16 -4.14
CA MET A 51 1.68 -5.55 -5.52
C MET A 51 0.56 -6.43 -6.10
N MET A 52 -0.04 -7.30 -5.28
CA MET A 52 -1.24 -8.05 -5.69
C MET A 52 -2.41 -7.12 -6.05
N ALA A 53 -2.62 -6.05 -5.27
CA ALA A 53 -3.67 -5.07 -5.54
C ALA A 53 -3.37 -4.28 -6.82
N LEU A 54 -2.13 -3.85 -7.02
CA LEU A 54 -1.69 -3.15 -8.23
C LEU A 54 -1.87 -4.02 -9.48
N ASN A 55 -1.52 -5.30 -9.42
CA ASN A 55 -1.74 -6.24 -10.54
C ASN A 55 -3.23 -6.39 -10.88
N ARG A 56 -4.12 -6.38 -9.87
CA ARG A 56 -5.58 -6.38 -10.12
C ARG A 56 -6.06 -5.09 -10.80
N VAL A 57 -5.44 -3.96 -10.49
CA VAL A 57 -5.71 -2.69 -11.21
C VAL A 57 -5.23 -2.81 -12.65
N ALA A 58 -3.99 -3.26 -12.88
CA ALA A 58 -3.44 -3.48 -14.21
C ALA A 58 -4.31 -4.44 -15.04
N ASP A 59 -4.84 -5.51 -14.42
CA ASP A 59 -5.73 -6.46 -15.11
C ASP A 59 -7.04 -5.82 -15.59
N ARG A 60 -7.53 -4.78 -14.92
CA ARG A 60 -8.73 -4.03 -15.34
C ARG A 60 -8.42 -2.99 -16.42
N HIS A 61 -7.18 -2.53 -16.50
CA HIS A 61 -6.69 -1.45 -17.36
C HIS A 61 -5.52 -1.91 -18.26
N LYS A 62 -5.63 -3.14 -18.82
CA LYS A 62 -4.53 -3.85 -19.51
C LYS A 62 -3.84 -3.06 -20.61
N ASP A 63 -4.59 -2.21 -21.31
CA ASP A 63 -4.08 -1.45 -22.46
C ASP A 63 -3.51 -0.08 -22.04
N GLU A 64 -3.71 0.33 -20.79
CA GLU A 64 -3.37 1.66 -20.29
C GLU A 64 -2.17 1.65 -19.34
N ILE A 65 -2.13 0.68 -18.40
CA ILE A 65 -1.20 0.70 -17.27
C ILE A 65 -0.70 -0.70 -16.90
N SER A 66 0.56 -0.77 -16.50
CA SER A 66 1.15 -1.92 -15.81
C SER A 66 2.08 -1.49 -14.69
N PHE A 67 2.44 -2.42 -13.82
CA PHE A 67 3.35 -2.18 -12.71
C PHE A 67 4.56 -3.10 -12.80
N ASP A 68 5.77 -2.56 -12.66
CA ASP A 68 7.01 -3.32 -12.53
C ASP A 68 7.59 -3.13 -11.12
N LEU A 69 7.66 -4.20 -10.35
CA LEU A 69 8.27 -4.20 -9.03
C LEU A 69 9.80 -4.19 -9.21
N VAL A 70 10.42 -3.00 -9.19
CA VAL A 70 11.86 -2.83 -9.39
C VAL A 70 12.69 -3.23 -8.16
N GLY A 71 12.06 -3.30 -6.99
CA GLY A 71 12.69 -3.73 -5.76
C GLY A 71 11.69 -3.86 -4.62
N TRP A 72 12.06 -4.64 -3.62
CA TRP A 72 11.28 -4.82 -2.40
C TRP A 72 12.17 -5.05 -1.18
N SER A 73 11.64 -4.85 0.02
CA SER A 73 12.38 -4.99 1.28
C SER A 73 11.57 -5.78 2.30
N GLU A 74 12.09 -6.95 2.68
CA GLU A 74 11.55 -7.82 3.71
C GLU A 74 12.68 -8.66 4.33
N ILE A 75 12.60 -8.94 5.63
CA ILE A 75 13.59 -9.72 6.38
C ILE A 75 13.04 -11.03 6.94
N ASP A 76 11.72 -11.17 7.05
CA ASP A 76 11.11 -12.40 7.55
C ASP A 76 11.18 -13.49 6.50
N LYS A 77 11.87 -14.60 6.85
CA LYS A 77 12.13 -15.72 5.93
C LYS A 77 10.86 -16.40 5.40
N TYR A 78 9.77 -16.37 6.18
CA TYR A 78 8.51 -16.99 5.76
C TYR A 78 7.73 -16.07 4.84
N ALA A 79 7.74 -14.78 5.12
CA ALA A 79 7.19 -13.76 4.24
C ALA A 79 7.92 -13.72 2.90
N ILE A 80 9.27 -13.76 2.91
CA ILE A 80 10.11 -13.84 1.71
C ILE A 80 9.73 -15.08 0.89
N LYS A 81 9.63 -16.25 1.54
CA LYS A 81 9.24 -17.48 0.84
C LYS A 81 7.84 -17.39 0.23
N ALA A 82 6.90 -16.77 0.91
CA ALA A 82 5.55 -16.55 0.37
C ALA A 82 5.57 -15.58 -0.81
N HIS A 83 6.32 -14.48 -0.71
CA HIS A 83 6.53 -13.53 -1.80
C HIS A 83 7.11 -14.22 -3.04
N ASP A 84 8.18 -15.01 -2.87
CA ASP A 84 8.85 -15.71 -3.97
C ASP A 84 7.95 -16.74 -4.69
N LEU A 85 6.99 -17.32 -3.95
CA LEU A 85 5.99 -18.23 -4.54
C LEU A 85 4.93 -17.49 -5.35
N ILE A 86 4.54 -16.29 -4.90
CA ILE A 86 3.51 -15.47 -5.56
C ILE A 86 4.12 -14.69 -6.74
N PHE A 87 5.34 -14.19 -6.57
CA PHE A 87 6.03 -13.33 -7.53
C PHE A 87 7.43 -13.89 -7.90
N PRO A 88 7.51 -15.10 -8.47
CA PRO A 88 8.79 -15.75 -8.76
C PRO A 88 9.72 -14.94 -9.67
N GLN A 89 9.14 -14.06 -10.51
CA GLN A 89 9.88 -13.17 -11.40
C GLN A 89 10.63 -12.04 -10.67
N TYR A 90 10.27 -11.75 -9.41
CA TYR A 90 10.86 -10.66 -8.61
C TYR A 90 11.70 -11.15 -7.41
N LYS A 91 11.86 -12.47 -7.24
CA LYS A 91 12.55 -13.08 -6.08
C LYS A 91 13.96 -12.50 -5.83
N ASP A 92 14.70 -12.18 -6.88
CA ASP A 92 16.08 -11.69 -6.79
C ASP A 92 16.16 -10.16 -6.57
N ARG A 93 15.01 -9.48 -6.36
CA ARG A 93 14.93 -8.02 -6.15
C ARG A 93 14.70 -7.63 -4.68
N ASN A 94 14.92 -8.56 -3.73
CA ASN A 94 14.82 -8.27 -2.30
C ASN A 94 16.09 -7.57 -1.80
N TYR A 95 15.94 -6.37 -1.26
CA TYR A 95 17.02 -5.59 -0.65
C TYR A 95 17.18 -5.85 0.86
N GLY A 96 16.36 -6.72 1.45
CA GLY A 96 16.45 -7.13 2.85
C GLY A 96 16.07 -6.02 3.84
N ASP A 97 16.94 -5.76 4.81
CA ASP A 97 16.71 -4.79 5.89
C ASP A 97 16.74 -3.37 5.38
N ILE A 98 15.61 -2.66 5.47
CA ILE A 98 15.45 -1.28 4.98
C ILE A 98 16.47 -0.31 5.57
N SER A 99 16.93 -0.54 6.81
CA SER A 99 17.91 0.32 7.47
C SER A 99 19.31 0.22 6.87
N LYS A 100 19.58 -0.82 6.08
CA LYS A 100 20.87 -1.15 5.48
C LYS A 100 20.91 -0.93 3.97
N ILE A 101 19.80 -0.54 3.35
CA ILE A 101 19.74 -0.34 1.90
C ILE A 101 20.59 0.84 1.48
N ASP A 102 21.51 0.59 0.56
CA ASP A 102 22.16 1.65 -0.22
C ASP A 102 21.23 2.08 -1.36
N TRP A 103 20.51 3.15 -1.14
CA TRP A 103 19.54 3.65 -2.10
C TRP A 103 20.16 4.12 -3.42
N SER A 104 21.46 4.34 -3.48
CA SER A 104 22.17 4.67 -4.74
C SER A 104 22.19 3.49 -5.71
N GLN A 105 22.12 2.25 -5.18
CA GLN A 105 22.13 1.02 -5.95
C GLN A 105 20.72 0.53 -6.34
N VAL A 106 19.67 1.13 -5.78
CA VAL A 106 18.28 0.79 -6.12
C VAL A 106 17.90 1.55 -7.39
N PRO A 107 17.23 0.89 -8.38
CA PRO A 107 16.65 1.60 -9.52
C PRO A 107 15.67 2.69 -9.10
N ASP A 108 15.47 3.71 -9.93
CA ASP A 108 14.43 4.71 -9.70
C ASP A 108 13.04 4.10 -9.85
N PHE A 109 12.10 4.59 -9.03
CA PHE A 109 10.73 4.13 -9.02
C PHE A 109 9.75 5.30 -8.89
N ASP A 110 8.52 5.09 -9.38
CA ASP A 110 7.45 6.10 -9.41
C ASP A 110 6.55 6.01 -8.18
N LEU A 111 6.34 4.79 -7.66
CA LEU A 111 5.50 4.50 -6.51
C LEU A 111 6.31 3.80 -5.41
N PHE A 112 6.27 4.34 -4.22
CA PHE A 112 6.80 3.74 -3.00
C PHE A 112 5.66 3.32 -2.07
N THR A 113 5.49 2.02 -1.81
CA THR A 113 4.55 1.55 -0.81
C THR A 113 5.30 1.09 0.44
N TYR A 114 4.78 1.43 1.63
CA TYR A 114 5.44 1.07 2.87
C TYR A 114 4.44 0.87 4.00
N SER A 115 4.49 -0.33 4.61
CA SER A 115 3.64 -0.73 5.73
C SER A 115 4.53 -1.07 6.92
N SER A 116 5.11 -0.02 7.53
CA SER A 116 6.07 -0.18 8.63
C SER A 116 5.47 -0.98 9.80
N PRO A 117 6.28 -1.73 10.59
CA PRO A 117 5.79 -2.54 11.67
C PRO A 117 4.89 -1.77 12.63
N CYS A 118 3.71 -2.32 12.91
CA CYS A 118 2.65 -1.67 13.70
C CYS A 118 2.63 -2.09 15.17
N GLN A 119 3.53 -2.96 15.61
CA GLN A 119 3.47 -3.63 16.92
C GLN A 119 3.49 -2.64 18.10
N ASP A 120 4.20 -1.54 17.97
CA ASP A 120 4.31 -0.54 19.03
C ASP A 120 3.24 0.56 18.92
N TRP A 121 2.44 0.59 17.82
CA TRP A 121 1.25 1.42 17.67
C TRP A 121 -0.02 0.67 18.07
N SER A 122 -0.07 -0.64 17.82
CA SER A 122 -1.27 -1.46 17.94
C SER A 122 -1.80 -1.51 19.38
N SER A 123 -3.12 -1.47 19.54
CA SER A 123 -3.81 -1.71 20.81
C SER A 123 -3.59 -3.13 21.35
N ALA A 124 -3.30 -4.09 20.49
CA ALA A 124 -2.95 -5.47 20.86
C ALA A 124 -1.47 -5.63 21.22
N GLY A 125 -0.64 -4.61 21.01
CA GLY A 125 0.79 -4.59 21.34
C GLY A 125 1.11 -3.83 22.63
N LEU A 126 2.40 -3.63 22.86
CA LEU A 126 2.88 -2.93 24.06
C LEU A 126 2.68 -1.41 24.04
N GLN A 127 2.20 -0.86 22.93
CA GLN A 127 1.94 0.58 22.72
C GLN A 127 3.12 1.50 23.13
N ARG A 128 4.35 1.06 22.88
CA ARG A 128 5.58 1.82 23.18
C ARG A 128 5.77 3.02 22.28
N GLY A 129 5.04 3.07 21.17
CA GLY A 129 5.21 4.08 20.13
C GLY A 129 6.40 3.78 19.21
N GLY A 130 6.52 4.56 18.13
CA GLY A 130 7.61 4.44 17.17
C GLY A 130 8.37 5.76 17.05
N GLN A 131 8.80 6.33 18.16
CA GLN A 131 9.64 7.52 18.16
C GLN A 131 10.92 7.26 17.36
N GLU A 132 11.37 8.28 16.65
CA GLU A 132 12.65 8.24 15.95
C GLU A 132 13.77 7.93 16.96
N GLY A 133 14.64 6.98 16.61
CA GLY A 133 15.75 6.57 17.47
C GLY A 133 15.35 5.75 18.70
N SER A 134 14.08 5.40 18.90
CA SER A 134 13.62 4.62 20.06
C SER A 134 14.07 3.15 20.05
N GLY A 135 14.57 2.65 18.91
CA GLY A 135 14.93 1.24 18.72
C GLY A 135 13.72 0.29 18.71
N THR A 136 12.48 0.80 18.76
CA THR A 136 11.28 -0.01 18.57
C THR A 136 11.12 -0.41 17.11
N ARG A 137 10.40 -1.50 16.84
CA ARG A 137 10.17 -1.94 15.43
C ARG A 137 9.35 -0.89 14.65
N SER A 138 8.43 -0.20 15.31
CA SER A 138 7.62 0.84 14.67
C SER A 138 8.41 2.12 14.36
N SER A 139 9.61 2.31 14.95
CA SER A 139 10.51 3.41 14.58
C SER A 139 11.14 3.23 13.19
N LEU A 140 11.03 2.05 12.58
CA LEU A 140 11.48 1.81 11.22
C LEU A 140 10.70 2.62 10.16
N LEU A 141 9.55 3.20 10.50
CA LEU A 141 8.88 4.20 9.67
C LEU A 141 9.86 5.30 9.21
N TRP A 142 10.73 5.76 10.14
CA TRP A 142 11.68 6.85 9.87
C TRP A 142 12.79 6.46 8.89
N GLU A 143 13.06 5.16 8.70
CA GLU A 143 14.01 4.67 7.71
C GLU A 143 13.51 4.89 6.27
N CYS A 144 12.18 4.94 6.07
CA CYS A 144 11.57 5.19 4.77
C CYS A 144 11.97 6.55 4.18
N ARG A 145 12.30 7.54 5.04
CA ARG A 145 12.74 8.88 4.58
C ARG A 145 13.97 8.81 3.68
N LYS A 146 14.88 7.87 3.93
CA LYS A 146 16.11 7.71 3.12
C LYS A 146 15.76 7.38 1.67
N ALA A 147 14.77 6.49 1.47
CA ALA A 147 14.24 6.16 0.14
C ALA A 147 13.61 7.40 -0.52
N ILE A 148 12.76 8.10 0.23
CA ILE A 148 11.99 9.26 -0.26
C ILE A 148 12.93 10.39 -0.68
N ILE A 149 13.94 10.72 0.15
CA ILE A 149 14.91 11.76 -0.16
C ILE A 149 15.78 11.37 -1.36
N ALA A 150 16.25 10.11 -1.41
CA ALA A 150 17.17 9.66 -2.45
C ALA A 150 16.50 9.50 -3.81
N LYS A 151 15.23 9.02 -3.84
CA LYS A 151 14.54 8.62 -5.08
C LYS A 151 13.43 9.57 -5.51
N LYS A 152 12.87 10.35 -4.59
CA LYS A 152 11.80 11.33 -4.85
C LYS A 152 10.67 10.75 -5.73
N PRO A 153 10.09 9.58 -5.39
CA PRO A 153 9.05 8.96 -6.20
C PRO A 153 7.85 9.91 -6.35
N LYS A 154 7.08 9.74 -7.43
CA LYS A 154 5.89 10.56 -7.66
C LYS A 154 4.80 10.34 -6.61
N HIS A 155 4.67 9.11 -6.14
CA HIS A 155 3.61 8.70 -5.21
C HIS A 155 4.19 7.88 -4.06
N LEU A 156 3.68 8.15 -2.86
CA LEU A 156 3.99 7.41 -1.64
C LEU A 156 2.69 6.85 -1.07
N LEU A 157 2.64 5.57 -0.73
CA LEU A 157 1.47 4.96 -0.11
C LEU A 157 1.86 4.27 1.19
N LEU A 158 1.49 4.87 2.32
CA LEU A 158 1.60 4.26 3.64
C LEU A 158 0.30 3.55 4.00
N GLU A 159 0.40 2.33 4.50
CA GLU A 159 -0.66 1.64 5.23
C GLU A 159 -0.22 1.34 6.67
N ASN A 160 -1.11 1.53 7.64
CA ASN A 160 -0.84 1.15 9.03
C ASN A 160 -2.14 0.92 9.81
N VAL A 161 -2.01 0.47 11.07
CA VAL A 161 -3.16 0.32 11.97
C VAL A 161 -3.82 1.66 12.27
N LYS A 162 -5.15 1.70 12.44
CA LYS A 162 -5.92 2.89 12.82
C LYS A 162 -5.35 3.58 14.08
N ALA A 163 -4.76 2.82 14.99
CA ALA A 163 -4.19 3.36 16.23
C ALA A 163 -3.09 4.41 15.98
N LEU A 164 -2.40 4.39 14.83
CA LEU A 164 -1.40 5.40 14.46
C LEU A 164 -1.99 6.83 14.44
N VAL A 165 -3.25 6.97 14.05
CA VAL A 165 -3.97 8.27 14.06
C VAL A 165 -4.85 8.46 15.31
N SER A 166 -4.66 7.64 16.36
CA SER A 166 -5.31 7.85 17.65
C SER A 166 -4.72 9.06 18.37
N LYS A 167 -5.49 9.64 19.31
CA LYS A 167 -5.04 10.80 20.12
C LYS A 167 -3.63 10.62 20.70
N LYS A 168 -3.27 9.39 21.10
CA LYS A 168 -1.96 9.07 21.68
C LYS A 168 -0.82 9.19 20.67
N PHE A 169 -1.02 8.75 19.42
CA PHE A 169 0.03 8.60 18.43
C PHE A 169 -0.06 9.62 17.29
N LEU A 170 -1.16 10.36 17.21
CA LEU A 170 -1.36 11.41 16.20
C LEU A 170 -0.18 12.39 16.08
N PRO A 171 0.49 12.83 17.17
CA PRO A 171 1.65 13.72 17.04
C PRO A 171 2.80 13.15 16.21
N TYR A 172 3.00 11.83 16.19
CA TYR A 172 4.02 11.18 15.35
C TYR A 172 3.60 11.12 13.89
N PHE A 173 2.31 10.82 13.66
CA PHE A 173 1.73 10.84 12.31
C PHE A 173 1.77 12.24 11.71
N ASP A 174 1.40 13.27 12.47
CA ASP A 174 1.47 14.67 12.05
C ASP A 174 2.92 15.12 11.78
N LYS A 175 3.88 14.64 12.60
CA LYS A 175 5.31 14.89 12.33
C LYS A 175 5.72 14.29 10.99
N TRP A 176 5.31 13.05 10.71
CA TRP A 176 5.61 12.38 9.45
C TRP A 176 5.00 13.12 8.26
N CYS A 177 3.74 13.52 8.34
CA CYS A 177 3.08 14.30 7.29
C CYS A 177 3.81 15.63 7.02
N ARG A 178 4.21 16.36 8.07
CA ARG A 178 4.98 17.61 7.89
C ARG A 178 6.34 17.38 7.22
N GLU A 179 7.05 16.32 7.58
CA GLU A 179 8.30 15.98 6.90
C GLU A 179 8.08 15.69 5.41
N LEU A 180 7.00 14.98 5.05
CA LEU A 180 6.65 14.75 3.64
C LEU A 180 6.31 16.04 2.91
N GLU A 181 5.63 16.99 3.57
CA GLU A 181 5.37 18.33 3.02
C GLU A 181 6.67 19.10 2.77
N GLU A 182 7.61 19.03 3.71
CA GLU A 182 8.95 19.63 3.56
C GLU A 182 9.74 19.01 2.38
N TYR A 183 9.49 17.72 2.07
CA TYR A 183 10.07 17.04 0.89
C TYR A 183 9.31 17.32 -0.40
N GLY A 184 8.25 18.13 -0.36
CA GLY A 184 7.48 18.56 -1.52
C GLY A 184 6.32 17.66 -1.90
N TYR A 185 5.69 16.99 -0.93
CA TYR A 185 4.50 16.16 -1.15
C TYR A 185 3.26 16.80 -0.55
N HIS A 186 2.11 16.61 -1.21
CA HIS A 186 0.79 16.86 -0.65
C HIS A 186 0.24 15.56 -0.06
N ASN A 187 -0.36 15.63 1.12
CA ASN A 187 -0.77 14.49 1.91
C ASN A 187 -2.29 14.34 1.92
N TYR A 188 -2.77 13.14 1.60
CA TYR A 188 -4.18 12.74 1.67
C TYR A 188 -4.29 11.48 2.53
N TRP A 189 -5.08 11.50 3.60
CA TRP A 189 -5.22 10.32 4.41
C TRP A 189 -6.66 10.05 4.84
N LYS A 190 -7.01 8.77 5.00
CA LYS A 190 -8.32 8.30 5.45
C LYS A 190 -8.16 7.00 6.23
N VAL A 191 -8.98 6.80 7.26
CA VAL A 191 -9.17 5.48 7.85
C VAL A 191 -10.23 4.77 7.04
N MET A 192 -9.88 3.59 6.52
CA MET A 192 -10.76 2.76 5.70
C MET A 192 -10.96 1.40 6.37
N ASN A 193 -12.15 0.80 6.21
CA ASN A 193 -12.43 -0.53 6.72
C ASN A 193 -12.62 -1.50 5.56
N ALA A 194 -11.94 -2.64 5.60
CA ALA A 194 -12.02 -3.63 4.53
C ALA A 194 -13.46 -4.08 4.19
N LYS A 195 -14.35 -4.14 5.20
CA LYS A 195 -15.77 -4.51 5.01
C LYS A 195 -16.52 -3.54 4.10
N ASP A 196 -16.11 -2.27 4.08
CA ASP A 196 -16.74 -1.22 3.27
C ASP A 196 -16.29 -1.30 1.79
N TYR A 197 -15.40 -2.24 1.47
CA TYR A 197 -14.83 -2.48 0.13
C TYR A 197 -14.93 -3.95 -0.30
N GLY A 198 -15.97 -4.66 0.17
CA GLY A 198 -16.32 -6.00 -0.30
C GLY A 198 -15.55 -7.16 0.34
N ILE A 199 -14.75 -6.90 1.39
CA ILE A 199 -14.05 -7.95 2.12
C ILE A 199 -14.78 -8.25 3.44
N PRO A 200 -15.21 -9.50 3.71
CA PRO A 200 -15.95 -9.85 4.91
C PRO A 200 -15.06 -9.87 6.17
N GLN A 201 -14.36 -8.78 6.42
CA GLN A 201 -13.46 -8.59 7.54
C GLN A 201 -13.58 -7.18 8.12
N ASN A 202 -13.83 -7.07 9.42
CA ASN A 202 -13.75 -5.80 10.12
C ASN A 202 -12.27 -5.45 10.37
N ARG A 203 -11.65 -4.74 9.43
CA ARG A 203 -10.23 -4.39 9.43
C ARG A 203 -10.04 -2.92 9.09
N GLU A 204 -9.92 -2.09 10.12
CA GLU A 204 -9.66 -0.67 9.96
C GLU A 204 -8.16 -0.40 9.80
N ARG A 205 -7.81 0.36 8.77
CA ARG A 205 -6.43 0.81 8.49
C ARG A 205 -6.43 2.27 8.10
N VAL A 206 -5.39 2.98 8.51
CA VAL A 206 -5.09 4.29 7.96
C VAL A 206 -4.28 4.10 6.68
N PHE A 207 -4.71 4.78 5.62
CA PHE A 207 -3.97 4.94 4.38
C PHE A 207 -3.58 6.40 4.25
N LEU A 208 -2.30 6.65 3.95
CA LEU A 208 -1.77 7.96 3.61
C LEU A 208 -1.20 7.86 2.19
N LEU A 209 -1.83 8.55 1.26
CA LEU A 209 -1.28 8.79 -0.07
C LEU A 209 -0.62 10.16 -0.06
N SER A 210 0.66 10.20 -0.42
CA SER A 210 1.37 11.47 -0.61
C SER A 210 1.78 11.59 -2.07
N ILE A 211 1.36 12.67 -2.71
CA ILE A 211 1.60 12.94 -4.13
C ILE A 211 2.60 14.09 -4.23
N ARG A 212 3.66 13.89 -5.01
CA ARG A 212 4.67 14.93 -5.21
C ARG A 212 4.05 16.15 -5.90
N SER A 213 4.31 17.34 -5.38
CA SER A 213 3.62 18.59 -5.75
C SER A 213 3.67 18.94 -7.24
N ASP A 214 4.71 18.49 -7.96
CA ASP A 214 4.86 18.73 -9.40
C ASP A 214 3.94 17.85 -10.28
N VAL A 215 3.36 16.77 -9.71
CA VAL A 215 2.46 15.85 -10.41
C VAL A 215 1.06 15.80 -9.77
N ASP A 216 0.86 16.46 -8.63
CA ASP A 216 -0.43 16.50 -7.95
C ASP A 216 -1.36 17.56 -8.56
N SER A 217 -2.50 17.13 -9.11
CA SER A 217 -3.55 18.01 -9.61
C SER A 217 -4.43 18.60 -8.52
N GLY A 218 -4.37 18.08 -7.30
CA GLY A 218 -5.27 18.45 -6.19
C GLY A 218 -6.65 17.79 -6.24
N ASP A 219 -6.92 16.93 -7.21
CA ASP A 219 -8.23 16.31 -7.44
C ASP A 219 -8.37 14.92 -6.80
N PHE A 220 -7.37 14.48 -6.04
CA PHE A 220 -7.40 13.14 -5.44
C PHE A 220 -8.48 13.06 -4.34
N PHE A 221 -9.24 11.99 -4.36
CA PHE A 221 -10.15 11.60 -3.29
C PHE A 221 -10.12 10.08 -3.07
N PHE A 222 -10.34 9.67 -1.82
CA PHE A 222 -10.50 8.25 -1.50
C PHE A 222 -11.85 7.75 -2.01
N PRO A 223 -11.91 6.52 -2.55
CA PRO A 223 -13.18 5.96 -3.00
C PRO A 223 -14.17 5.84 -1.84
N GLU A 224 -15.45 6.03 -2.14
CA GLU A 224 -16.53 5.76 -1.19
C GLU A 224 -16.71 4.25 -0.99
N GLY A 225 -17.07 3.88 0.25
CA GLY A 225 -17.41 2.52 0.57
C GLY A 225 -18.76 2.11 -0.03
N PHE A 226 -19.01 0.79 -0.08
CA PHE A 226 -20.27 0.23 -0.54
C PHE A 226 -20.76 -0.88 0.40
N GLU A 227 -22.03 -1.26 0.28
CA GLU A 227 -22.62 -2.27 1.11
C GLU A 227 -21.96 -3.64 0.90
N LEU A 228 -21.63 -4.32 2.00
CA LEU A 228 -21.01 -5.64 1.96
C LEU A 228 -22.07 -6.71 1.59
N THR A 229 -21.83 -7.39 0.48
CA THR A 229 -22.69 -8.48 0.00
C THR A 229 -22.09 -9.88 0.24
N THR A 230 -20.79 -9.95 0.57
CA THR A 230 -20.07 -11.19 0.86
C THR A 230 -19.88 -11.33 2.35
N PHE A 231 -20.25 -12.47 2.92
CA PHE A 231 -20.15 -12.75 4.35
C PHE A 231 -19.09 -13.82 4.62
N LEU A 232 -18.71 -13.98 5.89
CA LEU A 232 -17.70 -14.98 6.28
C LEU A 232 -18.10 -16.39 5.78
N LYS A 233 -19.37 -16.77 5.86
CA LYS A 233 -19.88 -18.08 5.40
C LYS A 233 -19.60 -18.34 3.92
N ASP A 234 -19.51 -17.29 3.09
CA ASP A 234 -19.33 -17.40 1.64
C ASP A 234 -17.84 -17.64 1.24
N VAL A 235 -16.94 -17.53 2.21
CA VAL A 235 -15.49 -17.72 2.03
C VAL A 235 -14.91 -18.86 2.87
N LEU A 236 -15.77 -19.59 3.61
CA LEU A 236 -15.36 -20.77 4.36
C LEU A 236 -15.21 -21.97 3.41
N GLU A 237 -14.16 -22.76 3.65
CA GLU A 237 -13.96 -24.03 2.96
C GLU A 237 -14.96 -25.09 3.47
N GLU A 238 -15.55 -25.86 2.55
CA GLU A 238 -16.52 -26.92 2.90
C GLU A 238 -15.83 -28.13 3.56
N ASN A 239 -14.60 -28.44 3.11
CA ASN A 239 -13.83 -29.58 3.59
C ASN A 239 -12.50 -29.11 4.17
N VAL A 240 -12.36 -29.18 5.47
CA VAL A 240 -11.16 -28.76 6.20
C VAL A 240 -10.52 -29.97 6.88
N ASP A 241 -9.20 -30.14 6.73
CA ASP A 241 -8.46 -31.20 7.41
C ASP A 241 -8.57 -31.04 8.94
N GLU A 242 -8.81 -32.15 9.66
CA GLU A 242 -9.03 -32.21 11.12
C GLU A 242 -7.91 -31.50 11.91
N LYS A 243 -6.68 -31.49 11.42
CA LYS A 243 -5.55 -30.81 12.06
C LYS A 243 -5.74 -29.29 12.24
N TYR A 244 -6.67 -28.67 11.49
CA TYR A 244 -6.98 -27.24 11.60
C TYR A 244 -8.16 -26.96 12.56
N TYR A 245 -8.87 -27.98 13.03
CA TYR A 245 -9.91 -27.79 14.04
C TYR A 245 -9.30 -27.47 15.39
N LEU A 246 -9.97 -26.58 16.11
CA LEU A 246 -9.59 -26.25 17.48
C LEU A 246 -9.88 -27.44 18.42
N SER A 247 -9.04 -27.64 19.42
CA SER A 247 -9.34 -28.58 20.49
C SER A 247 -10.57 -28.13 21.30
N GLU A 248 -11.31 -29.07 21.89
CA GLU A 248 -12.46 -28.79 22.76
C GLU A 248 -12.10 -27.78 23.84
N LYS A 249 -10.94 -27.94 24.49
CA LYS A 249 -10.43 -26.99 25.50
C LYS A 249 -10.25 -25.58 24.94
N SER A 250 -9.84 -25.43 23.68
CA SER A 250 -9.72 -24.11 23.05
C SER A 250 -11.09 -23.51 22.77
N ILE A 251 -12.05 -24.31 22.33
CA ILE A 251 -13.43 -23.90 22.09
C ILE A 251 -14.10 -23.44 23.40
N GLU A 252 -13.98 -24.21 24.48
CA GLU A 252 -14.47 -23.82 25.81
C GLU A 252 -13.85 -22.51 26.30
N GLY A 253 -12.53 -22.32 26.04
CA GLY A 253 -11.83 -21.08 26.35
C GLY A 253 -12.42 -19.87 25.62
N PHE A 254 -12.73 -20.01 24.33
CA PHE A 254 -13.38 -18.94 23.55
C PHE A 254 -14.79 -18.64 24.01
N ILE A 255 -15.59 -19.67 24.30
CA ILE A 255 -16.96 -19.50 24.83
C ILE A 255 -16.91 -18.73 26.16
N SER A 256 -16.07 -19.19 27.10
CA SER A 256 -15.92 -18.51 28.41
C SER A 256 -15.45 -17.08 28.27
N HIS A 257 -14.53 -16.82 27.32
CA HIS A 257 -14.06 -15.46 27.03
C HIS A 257 -15.20 -14.58 26.50
N ASN A 258 -15.99 -15.08 25.56
CA ASN A 258 -17.13 -14.35 24.99
C ASN A 258 -18.18 -14.04 26.07
N ASP A 259 -18.57 -15.03 26.89
CA ASP A 259 -19.52 -14.86 27.99
C ASP A 259 -19.07 -13.77 28.99
N ASN A 260 -17.77 -13.72 29.26
CA ASN A 260 -17.19 -12.68 30.13
C ASN A 260 -17.25 -11.29 29.49
N HIS A 261 -17.10 -11.19 28.17
CA HIS A 261 -17.23 -9.94 27.44
C HIS A 261 -18.68 -9.48 27.32
N GLU A 262 -19.61 -10.41 27.08
CA GLU A 262 -21.06 -10.11 27.07
C GLU A 262 -21.53 -9.56 28.41
N LYS A 263 -21.12 -10.19 29.53
CA LYS A 263 -21.41 -9.69 30.89
C LYS A 263 -20.88 -8.27 31.14
N LYS A 264 -19.82 -7.88 30.45
CA LYS A 264 -19.22 -6.53 30.51
C LYS A 264 -19.80 -5.55 29.49
N GLY A 265 -20.75 -5.99 28.65
CA GLY A 265 -21.29 -5.17 27.54
C GLY A 265 -20.28 -4.90 26.42
N THR A 266 -19.25 -5.72 26.29
CA THR A 266 -18.17 -5.61 25.28
C THR A 266 -18.08 -6.84 24.38
N GLY A 267 -19.09 -7.74 24.42
CA GLY A 267 -19.18 -8.93 23.57
C GLY A 267 -19.25 -8.59 22.08
N PHE A 268 -18.90 -9.56 21.27
CA PHE A 268 -19.14 -9.48 19.82
C PHE A 268 -20.64 -9.61 19.57
N ILE A 269 -21.22 -8.60 18.94
CA ILE A 269 -22.60 -8.63 18.41
C ILE A 269 -22.54 -9.17 17.00
#